data_11a871ae929987517b050854f5d7845e
#
_entry.id   11a871ae929987517b050854f5d7845e
#
_cell.length_a   1.000
_cell.length_b   1.000
_cell.length_c   1.000
_cell.angle_alpha   90.00
_cell.angle_beta   90.00
_cell.angle_gamma   90.00
#
_symmetry.space_group_name_H-M   'P 1'
#
loop_
_entity.id
_entity.type
_entity.pdbx_description
1 polymer ?
#
loop_
_entity_poly.entity_id
_entity_poly.type
_entity_poly.pdbx_seq_one_letter_code
_entity_poly.pdbx_strand_id
1 'polypeptide(L)'
;YQEINEFEKQLSDWGAVIIKFWMQIDKDEQLARFTLRQNTPEKQWKITDEDWRNRDKWELYESAVNEMLQKTSTVYAPWTVIEGNDKKFARIKALKTINEAIENSLE
;
A
#
# COMPACT_ATOMS: atom_id res chain seq x y z
N TYR A 1 -9.53 -9.90 9.86
CA TYR A 1 -8.36 -10.36 9.05
C TYR A 1 -8.52 -11.78 8.52
N GLN A 2 -9.10 -12.67 9.30
CA GLN A 2 -9.30 -14.06 8.88
C GLN A 2 -10.17 -14.16 7.62
N GLU A 3 -11.23 -13.38 7.53
CA GLU A 3 -12.13 -13.36 6.37
C GLU A 3 -11.41 -12.92 5.10
N ILE A 4 -10.52 -11.93 5.20
CA ILE A 4 -9.71 -11.45 4.09
C ILE A 4 -8.79 -12.58 3.60
N ASN A 5 -8.12 -13.26 4.52
CA ASN A 5 -7.20 -14.34 4.19
C ASN A 5 -7.93 -15.52 3.53
N GLU A 6 -9.11 -15.87 4.02
CA GLU A 6 -9.94 -16.92 3.44
C GLU A 6 -10.41 -16.58 2.03
N PHE A 7 -10.84 -15.34 1.82
CA PHE A 7 -11.26 -14.87 0.51
C PHE A 7 -10.09 -14.92 -0.51
N GLU A 8 -8.93 -14.43 -0.10
CA GLU A 8 -7.74 -14.47 -0.96
C GLU A 8 -7.30 -15.90 -1.25
N LYS A 9 -7.39 -16.80 -0.28
CA LYS A 9 -7.09 -18.20 -0.48
C LYS A 9 -8.01 -18.84 -1.53
N GLN A 10 -9.30 -18.54 -1.48
CA GLN A 10 -10.26 -19.04 -2.48
C GLN A 10 -9.89 -18.56 -3.89
N LEU A 11 -9.53 -17.28 -4.02
CA LEU A 11 -9.11 -16.73 -5.31
C LEU A 11 -7.84 -17.41 -5.81
N SER A 12 -6.87 -17.63 -4.92
CA SER A 12 -5.62 -18.32 -5.26
C SER A 12 -5.88 -19.77 -5.70
N ASP A 13 -6.76 -20.48 -5.01
CA ASP A 13 -7.13 -21.85 -5.34
C ASP A 13 -7.81 -21.93 -6.71
N TRP A 14 -8.46 -20.85 -7.16
CA TRP A 14 -9.05 -20.76 -8.50
C TRP A 14 -8.04 -20.39 -9.59
N GLY A 15 -6.77 -20.22 -9.24
CA GLY A 15 -5.71 -19.89 -10.18
C GLY A 15 -5.40 -18.41 -10.30
N ALA A 16 -6.00 -17.56 -9.48
CA ALA A 16 -5.71 -16.14 -9.49
C ALA A 16 -4.31 -15.87 -8.90
N VAL A 17 -3.59 -14.94 -9.50
CA VAL A 17 -2.33 -14.41 -8.97
C VAL A 17 -2.66 -13.15 -8.19
N ILE A 18 -2.46 -13.17 -6.88
CA ILE A 18 -2.79 -12.06 -6.00
C ILE A 18 -1.52 -11.31 -5.64
N ILE A 19 -1.49 -10.02 -5.97
CA ILE A 19 -0.36 -9.15 -5.69
C ILE A 19 -0.88 -8.00 -4.83
N LYS A 20 -0.28 -7.82 -3.66
CA LYS A 20 -0.69 -6.76 -2.73
C LYS A 20 0.48 -5.81 -2.51
N PHE A 21 0.21 -4.52 -2.68
CA PHE A 21 1.20 -3.47 -2.44
C PHE A 21 0.78 -2.57 -1.31
N TRP A 22 1.72 -2.26 -0.43
CA TRP A 22 1.57 -1.18 0.52
C TRP A 22 2.57 -0.09 0.17
N MET A 23 2.07 1.11 -0.15
CA MET A 23 2.91 2.26 -0.48
C MET A 23 3.28 2.97 0.80
N GLN A 24 4.53 2.85 1.21
CA GLN A 24 5.03 3.43 2.44
C GLN A 24 5.75 4.75 2.15
N ILE A 25 5.25 5.84 2.74
CA ILE A 25 5.93 7.13 2.75
C ILE A 25 6.19 7.51 4.21
N ASP A 26 7.25 8.27 4.46
CA ASP A 26 7.50 8.74 5.82
C ASP A 26 6.60 9.94 6.15
N LYS A 27 6.60 10.30 7.44
CA LYS A 27 5.74 11.37 7.95
C LYS A 27 6.08 12.73 7.34
N ASP A 28 7.35 12.99 7.12
CA ASP A 28 7.82 14.25 6.53
C ASP A 28 7.42 14.36 5.07
N GLU A 29 7.53 13.28 4.30
CA GLU A 29 7.09 13.22 2.91
C GLU A 29 5.58 13.41 2.81
N GLN A 30 4.81 12.82 3.71
CA GLN A 30 3.35 13.01 3.74
C GLN A 30 3.01 14.48 3.97
N LEU A 31 3.70 15.14 4.92
CA LEU A 31 3.49 16.55 5.18
C LEU A 31 3.79 17.40 3.95
N ALA A 32 4.91 17.11 3.27
CA ALA A 32 5.30 17.83 2.05
C ALA A 32 4.24 17.70 0.97
N ARG A 33 3.71 16.50 0.75
CA ARG A 33 2.64 16.24 -0.24
C ARG A 33 1.34 16.93 0.13
N PHE A 34 0.95 16.90 1.40
CA PHE A 34 -0.26 17.58 1.88
C PHE A 34 -0.14 19.09 1.70
N THR A 35 0.99 19.67 2.07
CA THR A 35 1.24 21.11 1.92
C THR A 35 1.20 21.52 0.44
N LEU A 36 1.83 20.75 -0.43
CA LEU A 36 1.81 21.00 -1.86
C LEU A 36 0.39 21.00 -2.44
N ARG A 37 -0.41 20.00 -2.06
CA ARG A 37 -1.82 19.90 -2.52
C ARG A 37 -2.66 21.06 -2.01
N GLN A 38 -2.47 21.46 -0.76
CA GLN A 38 -3.19 22.58 -0.16
C GLN A 38 -2.87 23.90 -0.85
N ASN A 39 -1.62 24.08 -1.29
CA ASN A 39 -1.16 25.30 -1.95
C ASN A 39 -1.36 25.28 -3.49
N THR A 40 -1.88 24.19 -4.03
CA THR A 40 -2.12 24.04 -5.47
C THR A 40 -3.63 24.02 -5.72
N PRO A 41 -4.24 25.09 -6.30
CA PRO A 41 -5.70 25.19 -6.41
C PRO A 41 -6.37 23.98 -7.07
N GLU A 42 -5.76 23.40 -8.10
CA GLU A 42 -6.31 22.26 -8.82
C GLU A 42 -6.32 20.97 -8.01
N LYS A 43 -5.58 20.94 -6.88
CA LYS A 43 -5.43 19.74 -6.05
C LYS A 43 -6.01 19.88 -4.66
N GLN A 44 -6.57 21.02 -4.30
CA GLN A 44 -7.11 21.26 -2.97
C GLN A 44 -8.20 20.26 -2.58
N TRP A 45 -9.00 19.83 -3.54
CA TRP A 45 -10.06 18.85 -3.30
C TRP A 45 -9.56 17.47 -2.92
N LYS A 46 -8.27 17.20 -3.15
CA LYS A 46 -7.65 15.90 -2.83
C LYS A 46 -7.26 15.77 -1.36
N ILE A 47 -7.38 16.83 -0.58
CA ILE A 47 -7.05 16.83 0.83
C ILE A 47 -8.25 17.30 1.65
N THR A 48 -8.51 16.61 2.76
CA THR A 48 -9.64 16.88 3.65
C THR A 48 -9.14 17.13 5.07
N ASP A 49 -10.03 17.70 5.91
CA ASP A 49 -9.74 17.86 7.35
C ASP A 49 -9.48 16.52 8.02
N GLU A 50 -10.13 15.46 7.54
CA GLU A 50 -9.93 14.12 8.03
C GLU A 50 -8.50 13.63 7.76
N ASP A 51 -7.92 13.95 6.59
CA ASP A 51 -6.54 13.59 6.27
C ASP A 51 -5.56 14.22 7.27
N TRP A 52 -5.77 15.49 7.63
CA TRP A 52 -4.95 16.16 8.64
C TRP A 52 -5.12 15.55 10.02
N ARG A 53 -6.34 15.21 10.41
CA ARG A 53 -6.61 14.56 11.71
C ARG A 53 -5.97 13.17 11.78
N ASN A 54 -6.02 12.40 10.71
CA ASN A 54 -5.38 11.10 10.63
C ASN A 54 -3.86 11.20 10.77
N ARG A 55 -3.29 12.27 10.23
CA ARG A 55 -1.86 12.55 10.35
C ARG A 55 -1.45 12.81 11.81
N ASP A 56 -2.31 13.48 12.60
CA ASP A 56 -2.05 13.72 14.01
C ASP A 56 -2.02 12.42 14.84
N LYS A 57 -2.61 11.35 14.33
CA LYS A 57 -2.63 10.02 14.95
C LYS A 57 -1.66 9.07 14.26
N TRP A 58 -0.55 9.57 13.76
CA TRP A 58 0.41 8.80 12.94
C TRP A 58 0.86 7.49 13.60
N GLU A 59 1.20 7.53 14.89
CA GLU A 59 1.68 6.34 15.60
C GLU A 59 0.61 5.24 15.67
N LEU A 60 -0.63 5.61 15.94
CA LEU A 60 -1.75 4.66 15.94
C LEU A 60 -1.99 4.07 14.57
N TYR A 61 -1.93 4.91 13.54
CA TYR A 61 -2.08 4.49 12.16
C TYR A 61 -0.96 3.53 11.75
N GLU A 62 0.29 3.87 12.06
CA GLU A 62 1.45 3.03 11.76
C GLU A 62 1.35 1.66 12.44
N SER A 63 0.94 1.63 13.70
CA SER A 63 0.72 0.39 14.44
C SER A 63 -0.38 -0.48 13.80
N ALA A 64 -1.49 0.15 13.40
CA ALA A 64 -2.59 -0.56 12.74
C ALA A 64 -2.16 -1.13 11.39
N VAL A 65 -1.39 -0.38 10.61
CA VAL A 65 -0.85 -0.84 9.32
C VAL A 65 0.09 -2.02 9.52
N ASN A 66 1.00 -1.94 10.47
CA ASN A 66 1.93 -3.03 10.76
C ASN A 66 1.19 -4.32 11.17
N GLU A 67 0.15 -4.19 11.97
CA GLU A 67 -0.69 -5.33 12.34
C GLU A 67 -1.39 -5.94 11.12
N MET A 68 -1.97 -5.11 10.27
CA MET A 68 -2.61 -5.56 9.03
C MET A 68 -1.63 -6.31 8.14
N LEU A 69 -0.44 -5.74 7.91
CA LEU A 69 0.60 -6.36 7.08
C LEU A 69 1.01 -7.71 7.63
N GLN A 70 1.19 -7.80 8.95
CA GLN A 70 1.60 -9.03 9.61
C GLN A 70 0.53 -10.11 9.56
N LYS A 71 -0.73 -9.75 9.82
CA LYS A 71 -1.83 -10.70 9.91
C LYS A 71 -2.43 -11.13 8.58
N THR A 72 -2.25 -10.33 7.53
CA THR A 72 -2.80 -10.63 6.21
C THR A 72 -1.75 -10.93 5.15
N SER A 73 -0.46 -11.02 5.51
CA SER A 73 0.57 -11.47 4.59
C SER A 73 0.64 -13.01 4.66
N THR A 74 0.29 -13.65 3.56
CA THR A 74 0.23 -15.11 3.46
C THR A 74 1.14 -15.61 2.35
N VAL A 75 1.41 -16.91 2.32
CA VAL A 75 2.25 -17.51 1.27
C VAL A 75 1.64 -17.32 -0.12
N TYR A 76 0.31 -17.42 -0.22
CA TYR A 76 -0.42 -17.29 -1.49
C TYR A 76 -0.72 -15.84 -1.87
N ALA A 77 -0.62 -14.89 -0.94
CA ALA A 77 -0.90 -13.47 -1.17
C ALA A 77 -0.08 -12.59 -0.22
N PRO A 78 1.26 -12.57 -0.37
CA PRO A 78 2.11 -11.76 0.50
C PRO A 78 2.02 -10.28 0.14
N TRP A 79 2.22 -9.43 1.15
CA TRP A 79 2.35 -7.99 0.95
C TRP A 79 3.76 -7.67 0.45
N THR A 80 3.84 -6.76 -0.49
CA THR A 80 5.10 -6.12 -0.88
C THR A 80 5.03 -4.66 -0.45
N VAL A 81 5.93 -4.27 0.45
CA VAL A 81 6.03 -2.89 0.90
C VAL A 81 6.93 -2.13 -0.07
N ILE A 82 6.42 -1.05 -0.63
CA ILE A 82 7.16 -0.22 -1.57
C ILE A 82 7.37 1.16 -0.94
N GLU A 83 8.61 1.60 -0.88
CA GLU A 83 8.96 2.95 -0.44
C GLU A 83 8.49 3.95 -1.48
N GLY A 84 7.51 4.76 -1.12
CA GLY A 84 6.82 5.65 -2.03
C GLY A 84 7.32 7.09 -2.05
N ASN A 85 8.43 7.39 -1.35
CA ASN A 85 8.99 8.76 -1.35
C ASN A 85 9.46 9.17 -2.74
N ASP A 86 10.05 8.25 -3.50
CA ASP A 86 10.40 8.43 -4.90
C ASP A 86 9.39 7.69 -5.77
N LYS A 87 8.58 8.45 -6.49
CA LYS A 87 7.50 7.89 -7.33
C LYS A 87 8.05 7.01 -8.47
N LYS A 88 9.16 7.40 -9.06
CA LYS A 88 9.79 6.64 -10.16
C LYS A 88 10.30 5.28 -9.67
N PHE A 89 10.99 5.28 -8.53
CA PHE A 89 11.46 4.05 -7.90
C PHE A 89 10.27 3.13 -7.55
N ALA A 90 9.21 3.68 -6.97
CA ALA A 90 8.02 2.93 -6.59
C ALA A 90 7.36 2.25 -7.80
N ARG A 91 7.23 2.97 -8.91
CA ARG A 91 6.64 2.42 -10.14
C ARG A 91 7.48 1.28 -10.70
N ILE A 92 8.81 1.43 -10.73
CA ILE A 92 9.72 0.39 -11.23
C ILE A 92 9.64 -0.84 -10.35
N LYS A 93 9.67 -0.69 -9.04
CA LYS A 93 9.56 -1.80 -8.08
C LYS A 93 8.24 -2.55 -8.23
N ALA A 94 7.13 -1.81 -8.37
CA ALA A 94 5.81 -2.40 -8.57
C ALA A 94 5.76 -3.24 -9.86
N LEU A 95 6.24 -2.69 -10.97
CA LEU A 95 6.28 -3.41 -12.26
C LEU A 95 7.14 -4.66 -12.19
N LYS A 96 8.31 -4.57 -11.57
CA LYS A 96 9.20 -5.73 -11.36
C LYS A 96 8.50 -6.82 -10.56
N THR A 97 7.85 -6.45 -9.47
CA THR A 97 7.14 -7.40 -8.61
C THR A 97 6.01 -8.10 -9.36
N ILE A 98 5.25 -7.35 -10.16
CA ILE A 98 4.17 -7.91 -10.99
C ILE A 98 4.75 -8.91 -12.00
N ASN A 99 5.81 -8.54 -12.71
CA ASN A 99 6.43 -9.41 -13.70
C ASN A 99 6.95 -10.71 -13.08
N GLU A 100 7.62 -10.62 -11.93
CA GLU A 100 8.12 -11.79 -11.20
C GLU A 100 6.98 -12.70 -10.75
N ALA A 101 5.88 -12.14 -10.23
CA ALA A 101 4.73 -12.92 -9.79
C ALA A 101 4.08 -13.66 -10.96
N ILE A 102 3.95 -13.02 -12.13
CA ILE A 102 3.40 -13.63 -13.32
C ILE A 102 4.31 -14.75 -13.82
N GLU A 103 5.62 -14.51 -13.89
CA GLU A 103 6.59 -15.54 -14.30
C GLU A 103 6.53 -16.76 -13.38
N ASN A 104 6.48 -16.56 -12.07
CA ASN A 104 6.39 -17.64 -11.10
C ASN A 104 5.08 -18.43 -11.23
N SER A 105 4.00 -17.77 -11.64
CA SER A 105 2.69 -18.43 -11.81
C SER A 105 2.65 -19.31 -13.04
N LEU A 106 3.52 -19.08 -14.01
CA LEU A 106 3.59 -19.86 -15.26
C LEU A 106 4.45 -21.12 -15.15
N GLU A 107 5.18 -21.22 -14.06
CA GLU A 107 5.96 -22.42 -13.74
C GLU A 107 5.09 -23.50 -13.00
#